data_44b44403410baba69ccbc8751f641224
#
_entry.id   44b44403410baba69ccbc8751f641224
#
_cell.length_a   1.000
_cell.length_b   1.000
_cell.length_c   1.000
_cell.angle_alpha   90.00
_cell.angle_beta   90.00
_cell.angle_gamma   90.00
#
_symmetry.space_group_name_H-M   'P 1'
#
loop_
_entity.id
_entity.type
_entity.pdbx_description
1 polymer ?
#
loop_
_entity_poly.entity_id
_entity_poly.type
_entity_poly.pdbx_seq_one_letter_code
_entity_poly.pdbx_strand_id
1 'polypeptide(L)'
;MARNIFKGLGVALITPFTSDGSVDFKSLTCLMEHLIDNGADFLCILATTSEAPCLSAYEKEEVKKHVIDINRGRLPILMGCGGNNTKAIVDELKNSDWRGIDGVLSVCPYYNKPSQEGLYQHFKEIAEASPLPVVLYNVPGRTGVNLKADTTVRLANDCENIIAIKEASGSLEQVDEIIKNKPARFDVISGDDALTFSMVASGAAGSISVIGNALPKEVSRMIRLEFNGEYEAARTIHHRFTELYSLLFIDGNPAGVKALLHEMGFIENVLRLPLVPTRITTLQKMTEILKTLKI
;
A
#
# COMPACT_ATOMS: atom_id res chain seq x y z
N MET A 1 -19.86 -8.35 -13.50
CA MET A 1 -19.35 -7.60 -12.32
C MET A 1 -17.87 -7.95 -12.15
N ALA A 2 -17.00 -6.97 -12.21
CA ALA A 2 -15.57 -7.20 -11.96
C ALA A 2 -15.37 -7.65 -10.51
N ARG A 3 -14.81 -8.83 -10.32
CA ARG A 3 -14.44 -9.34 -8.98
C ARG A 3 -13.17 -8.61 -8.55
N ASN A 4 -13.10 -8.13 -7.30
CA ASN A 4 -11.87 -7.53 -6.80
C ASN A 4 -10.74 -8.56 -6.83
N ILE A 5 -9.68 -8.25 -7.57
CA ILE A 5 -8.47 -9.07 -7.70
C ILE A 5 -7.41 -8.73 -6.64
N PHE A 6 -7.59 -7.63 -5.90
CA PHE A 6 -6.65 -7.15 -4.88
C PHE A 6 -7.02 -7.71 -3.50
N LYS A 7 -6.80 -9.02 -3.30
CA LYS A 7 -7.06 -9.75 -2.04
C LYS A 7 -5.79 -10.42 -1.54
N GLY A 8 -5.73 -10.67 -0.24
CA GLY A 8 -4.56 -11.28 0.38
C GLY A 8 -3.47 -10.26 0.69
N LEU A 9 -2.21 -10.60 0.43
CA LEU A 9 -1.07 -9.74 0.65
C LEU A 9 -0.76 -8.90 -0.59
N GLY A 10 -1.12 -7.64 -0.57
CA GLY A 10 -0.52 -6.62 -1.43
C GLY A 10 0.73 -6.03 -0.78
N VAL A 11 1.75 -5.75 -1.55
CA VAL A 11 2.96 -5.11 -1.04
C VAL A 11 3.08 -3.69 -1.56
N ALA A 12 3.16 -2.71 -0.63
CA ALA A 12 3.48 -1.32 -0.96
C ALA A 12 4.95 -1.24 -1.35
N LEU A 13 5.27 -1.55 -2.61
CA LEU A 13 6.61 -1.73 -3.12
C LEU A 13 7.45 -0.46 -2.96
N ILE A 14 8.64 -0.59 -2.36
CA ILE A 14 9.62 0.51 -2.27
C ILE A 14 10.29 0.75 -3.63
N THR A 15 10.84 1.95 -3.83
CA THR A 15 11.76 2.23 -4.92
C THR A 15 13.19 2.25 -4.35
N PRO A 16 14.04 1.27 -4.66
CA PRO A 16 15.44 1.29 -4.24
C PRO A 16 16.21 2.40 -4.97
N PHE A 17 17.18 3.00 -4.28
CA PHE A 17 18.09 3.98 -4.86
C PHE A 17 19.55 3.55 -4.64
N THR A 18 20.41 3.86 -5.59
CA THR A 18 21.87 3.75 -5.48
C THR A 18 22.42 4.89 -4.62
N SER A 19 23.69 4.82 -4.22
CA SER A 19 24.35 5.82 -3.37
C SER A 19 24.37 7.23 -3.97
N ASP A 20 24.28 7.36 -5.29
CA ASP A 20 24.16 8.65 -6.00
C ASP A 20 22.71 9.15 -6.10
N GLY A 21 21.75 8.40 -5.57
CA GLY A 21 20.32 8.71 -5.57
C GLY A 21 19.57 8.33 -6.85
N SER A 22 20.19 7.64 -7.80
CA SER A 22 19.52 7.10 -8.98
C SER A 22 18.63 5.91 -8.61
N VAL A 23 17.61 5.59 -9.41
CA VAL A 23 16.79 4.39 -9.20
C VAL A 23 17.63 3.13 -9.42
N ASP A 24 17.67 2.24 -8.44
CA ASP A 24 18.37 0.95 -8.52
C ASP A 24 17.43 -0.15 -9.06
N PHE A 25 17.37 -0.26 -10.36
CA PHE A 25 16.56 -1.27 -11.04
C PHE A 25 17.03 -2.70 -10.78
N LYS A 26 18.31 -2.91 -10.47
CA LYS A 26 18.83 -4.26 -10.15
C LYS A 26 18.28 -4.74 -8.82
N SER A 27 18.37 -3.91 -7.79
CA SER A 27 17.79 -4.23 -6.48
C SER A 27 16.27 -4.31 -6.53
N LEU A 28 15.61 -3.47 -7.35
CA LEU A 28 14.17 -3.54 -7.58
C LEU A 28 13.77 -4.89 -8.16
N THR A 29 14.50 -5.41 -9.15
CA THR A 29 14.29 -6.76 -9.72
C THR A 29 14.43 -7.84 -8.65
N CYS A 30 15.52 -7.83 -7.88
CA CYS A 30 15.75 -8.82 -6.82
C CYS A 30 14.63 -8.79 -5.77
N LEU A 31 14.20 -7.60 -5.37
CA LEU A 31 13.10 -7.46 -4.41
C LEU A 31 11.79 -7.99 -4.98
N MET A 32 11.46 -7.67 -6.23
CA MET A 32 10.24 -8.15 -6.86
C MET A 32 10.19 -9.68 -6.95
N GLU A 33 11.29 -10.34 -7.36
CA GLU A 33 11.35 -11.79 -7.38
C GLU A 33 11.18 -12.37 -5.97
N HIS A 34 11.84 -11.77 -4.96
CA HIS A 34 11.63 -12.16 -3.57
C HIS A 34 10.16 -12.08 -3.15
N LEU A 35 9.44 -11.03 -3.51
CA LEU A 35 8.03 -10.86 -3.16
C LEU A 35 7.14 -11.90 -3.85
N ILE A 36 7.36 -12.14 -5.15
CA ILE A 36 6.59 -13.08 -5.95
C ILE A 36 6.78 -14.51 -5.42
N ASP A 37 8.02 -14.90 -5.17
CA ASP A 37 8.36 -16.25 -4.70
C ASP A 37 7.90 -16.53 -3.26
N ASN A 38 7.69 -15.47 -2.46
CA ASN A 38 7.31 -15.58 -1.05
C ASN A 38 5.85 -15.18 -0.76
N GLY A 39 4.99 -15.20 -1.77
CA GLY A 39 3.55 -15.23 -1.58
C GLY A 39 2.86 -13.88 -1.48
N ALA A 40 3.42 -12.84 -2.08
CA ALA A 40 2.66 -11.65 -2.41
C ALA A 40 1.54 -12.01 -3.40
N ASP A 41 0.35 -11.48 -3.18
CA ASP A 41 -0.82 -11.72 -4.03
C ASP A 41 -1.01 -10.59 -5.06
N PHE A 42 -0.49 -9.38 -4.81
CA PHE A 42 -0.45 -8.26 -5.75
C PHE A 42 0.61 -7.23 -5.35
N LEU A 43 1.00 -6.38 -6.30
CA LEU A 43 1.96 -5.29 -6.07
C LEU A 43 1.25 -3.94 -6.07
N CYS A 44 1.59 -3.07 -5.11
CA CYS A 44 1.15 -1.67 -5.09
C CYS A 44 2.37 -0.78 -5.34
N ILE A 45 2.44 -0.18 -6.53
CA ILE A 45 3.58 0.59 -7.00
C ILE A 45 3.30 2.10 -7.03
N LEU A 46 4.34 2.92 -7.03
CA LEU A 46 4.28 4.38 -7.18
C LEU A 46 3.29 5.04 -6.21
N ALA A 47 3.21 4.51 -4.98
CA ALA A 47 2.43 5.06 -3.88
C ALA A 47 3.36 5.72 -2.83
N THR A 48 2.88 5.90 -1.61
CA THR A 48 3.63 6.56 -0.52
C THR A 48 4.98 5.88 -0.24
N THR A 49 4.95 4.56 -0.06
CA THR A 49 6.14 3.75 0.28
C THR A 49 7.16 3.69 -0.85
N SER A 50 6.74 3.90 -2.09
CA SER A 50 7.62 4.00 -3.26
C SER A 50 8.32 5.35 -3.39
N GLU A 51 8.16 6.28 -2.45
CA GLU A 51 8.65 7.67 -2.55
C GLU A 51 8.18 8.39 -3.83
N ALA A 52 6.98 8.08 -4.33
CA ALA A 52 6.47 8.63 -5.59
C ALA A 52 6.53 10.16 -5.71
N PRO A 53 6.32 10.96 -4.63
CA PRO A 53 6.50 12.41 -4.71
C PRO A 53 7.95 12.87 -4.97
N CYS A 54 8.94 12.01 -4.70
CA CYS A 54 10.37 12.28 -4.89
C CYS A 54 10.90 11.78 -6.25
N LEU A 55 10.04 11.19 -7.08
CA LEU A 55 10.37 10.72 -8.43
C LEU A 55 9.89 11.73 -9.48
N SER A 56 10.72 11.99 -10.48
CA SER A 56 10.32 12.72 -11.68
C SER A 56 9.29 11.93 -12.49
N ALA A 57 8.59 12.60 -13.41
CA ALA A 57 7.64 11.92 -14.30
C ALA A 57 8.32 10.84 -15.16
N TYR A 58 9.54 11.10 -15.62
CA TYR A 58 10.34 10.15 -16.37
C TYR A 58 10.68 8.90 -15.53
N GLU A 59 11.15 9.08 -14.30
CA GLU A 59 11.48 7.97 -13.40
C GLU A 59 10.26 7.12 -13.04
N LYS A 60 9.10 7.76 -12.83
CA LYS A 60 7.84 7.02 -12.58
C LYS A 60 7.49 6.11 -13.76
N GLU A 61 7.64 6.61 -14.98
CA GLU A 61 7.38 5.83 -16.19
C GLU A 61 8.38 4.68 -16.34
N GLU A 62 9.67 4.91 -16.08
CA GLU A 62 10.70 3.87 -16.14
C GLU A 62 10.49 2.79 -15.05
N VAL A 63 10.14 3.19 -13.82
CA VAL A 63 9.80 2.24 -12.75
C VAL A 63 8.55 1.43 -13.12
N LYS A 64 7.50 2.06 -13.66
CA LYS A 64 6.29 1.37 -14.13
C LYS A 64 6.63 0.32 -15.19
N LYS A 65 7.37 0.70 -16.24
CA LYS A 65 7.79 -0.22 -17.31
C LYS A 65 8.60 -1.38 -16.75
N HIS A 66 9.60 -1.08 -15.92
CA HIS A 66 10.46 -2.10 -15.33
C HIS A 66 9.65 -3.11 -14.49
N VAL A 67 8.73 -2.62 -13.67
CA VAL A 67 7.86 -3.49 -12.86
C VAL A 67 6.98 -4.38 -13.74
N ILE A 68 6.38 -3.84 -14.80
CA ILE A 68 5.56 -4.61 -15.74
C ILE A 68 6.40 -5.69 -16.43
N ASP A 69 7.61 -5.32 -16.91
CA ASP A 69 8.50 -6.23 -17.61
C ASP A 69 9.00 -7.38 -16.73
N ILE A 70 9.32 -7.11 -15.46
CA ILE A 70 9.73 -8.14 -14.50
C ILE A 70 8.53 -8.96 -14.04
N ASN A 71 7.40 -8.33 -13.76
CA ASN A 71 6.20 -9.03 -13.29
C ASN A 71 5.66 -10.05 -14.31
N ARG A 72 5.71 -9.76 -15.60
CA ARG A 72 5.23 -10.63 -16.67
C ARG A 72 3.82 -11.18 -16.46
N GLY A 73 2.96 -10.40 -15.83
CA GLY A 73 1.58 -10.78 -15.51
C GLY A 73 1.44 -11.83 -14.40
N ARG A 74 2.47 -12.09 -13.60
CA ARG A 74 2.42 -13.07 -12.50
C ARG A 74 1.52 -12.61 -11.36
N LEU A 75 1.51 -11.31 -11.07
CA LEU A 75 0.69 -10.70 -10.02
C LEU A 75 -0.09 -9.51 -10.58
N PRO A 76 -1.30 -9.21 -10.07
CA PRO A 76 -1.97 -7.95 -10.34
C PRO A 76 -1.12 -6.75 -9.87
N ILE A 77 -1.18 -5.63 -10.61
CA ILE A 77 -0.49 -4.38 -10.29
C ILE A 77 -1.50 -3.28 -10.01
N LEU A 78 -1.47 -2.76 -8.79
CA LEU A 78 -2.19 -1.57 -8.35
C LEU A 78 -1.23 -0.38 -8.37
N MET A 79 -1.50 0.67 -9.14
CA MET A 79 -0.62 1.82 -9.27
C MET A 79 -1.17 3.06 -8.56
N GLY A 80 -0.32 3.77 -7.82
CA GLY A 80 -0.67 5.05 -7.21
C GLY A 80 -0.96 6.11 -8.28
N CYS A 81 -2.19 6.64 -8.28
CA CYS A 81 -2.63 7.77 -9.10
C CYS A 81 -3.58 8.62 -8.25
N GLY A 82 -3.07 9.68 -7.65
CA GLY A 82 -3.82 10.53 -6.74
C GLY A 82 -3.09 11.83 -6.42
N GLY A 83 -3.80 12.75 -5.79
CA GLY A 83 -3.27 14.07 -5.48
C GLY A 83 -4.35 14.96 -4.88
N ASN A 84 -4.09 16.26 -4.83
CA ASN A 84 -5.00 17.25 -4.28
C ASN A 84 -5.60 18.21 -5.32
N ASN A 85 -5.43 17.89 -6.62
CA ASN A 85 -6.03 18.59 -7.75
C ASN A 85 -6.78 17.57 -8.61
N THR A 86 -8.11 17.54 -8.50
CA THR A 86 -9.00 16.61 -9.23
C THR A 86 -8.76 16.63 -10.73
N LYS A 87 -8.66 17.83 -11.33
CA LYS A 87 -8.46 17.99 -12.77
C LYS A 87 -7.15 17.35 -13.26
N ALA A 88 -6.05 17.53 -12.50
CA ALA A 88 -4.76 16.94 -12.87
C ALA A 88 -4.81 15.40 -12.86
N ILE A 89 -5.51 14.80 -11.87
CA ILE A 89 -5.67 13.35 -11.78
C ILE A 89 -6.54 12.84 -12.93
N VAL A 90 -7.64 13.52 -13.23
CA VAL A 90 -8.53 13.17 -14.35
C VAL A 90 -7.77 13.23 -15.69
N ASP A 91 -6.92 14.23 -15.88
CA ASP A 91 -6.10 14.34 -17.09
C ASP A 91 -5.05 13.23 -17.17
N GLU A 92 -4.40 12.86 -16.05
CA GLU A 92 -3.49 11.74 -15.97
C GLU A 92 -4.19 10.42 -16.33
N LEU A 93 -5.36 10.16 -15.75
CA LEU A 93 -6.15 8.95 -16.01
C LEU A 93 -6.55 8.81 -17.50
N LYS A 94 -6.90 9.91 -18.16
CA LYS A 94 -7.32 9.92 -19.57
C LYS A 94 -6.17 9.82 -20.56
N ASN A 95 -4.97 10.30 -20.21
CA ASN A 95 -3.89 10.48 -21.16
C ASN A 95 -2.71 9.52 -20.97
N SER A 96 -2.66 8.77 -19.86
CA SER A 96 -1.57 7.84 -19.58
C SER A 96 -1.79 6.46 -20.22
N ASP A 97 -0.71 5.75 -20.46
CA ASP A 97 -0.74 4.34 -20.87
C ASP A 97 -0.88 3.43 -19.65
N TRP A 98 -2.00 2.72 -19.57
CA TRP A 98 -2.33 1.84 -18.44
C TRP A 98 -2.12 0.34 -18.77
N ARG A 99 -1.50 0.00 -19.89
CA ARG A 99 -1.21 -1.40 -20.24
C ARG A 99 -0.34 -2.06 -19.16
N GLY A 100 -0.76 -3.21 -18.68
CA GLY A 100 -0.07 -3.95 -17.63
C GLY A 100 -0.37 -3.49 -16.20
N ILE A 101 -1.28 -2.50 -16.03
CA ILE A 101 -1.79 -2.05 -14.73
C ILE A 101 -3.23 -2.52 -14.59
N ASP A 102 -3.58 -3.08 -13.43
CA ASP A 102 -4.87 -3.72 -13.18
C ASP A 102 -5.83 -2.84 -12.35
N GLY A 103 -5.32 -1.77 -11.72
CA GLY A 103 -6.12 -0.81 -10.98
C GLY A 103 -5.31 0.39 -10.51
N VAL A 104 -6.03 1.42 -10.06
CA VAL A 104 -5.42 2.64 -9.51
C VAL A 104 -5.73 2.80 -8.03
N LEU A 105 -4.71 3.18 -7.24
CA LEU A 105 -4.84 3.56 -5.85
C LEU A 105 -4.89 5.09 -5.75
N SER A 106 -6.04 5.65 -5.37
CA SER A 106 -6.23 7.09 -5.30
C SER A 106 -6.35 7.56 -3.86
N VAL A 107 -5.35 8.32 -3.40
CA VAL A 107 -5.28 8.87 -2.04
C VAL A 107 -6.22 10.07 -1.89
N CYS A 108 -6.81 10.24 -0.69
CA CYS A 108 -7.55 11.44 -0.36
C CYS A 108 -6.73 12.71 -0.61
N PRO A 109 -7.33 13.81 -1.12
CA PRO A 109 -6.65 15.08 -1.26
C PRO A 109 -6.00 15.52 0.07
N TYR A 110 -4.72 15.86 -0.01
CA TYR A 110 -3.94 16.34 1.12
C TYR A 110 -3.77 17.84 1.05
N TYR A 111 -3.44 18.49 2.19
CA TYR A 111 -3.15 19.90 2.32
C TYR A 111 -4.39 20.82 2.25
N ASN A 112 -5.18 20.79 1.17
CA ASN A 112 -6.38 21.64 0.97
C ASN A 112 -7.63 21.15 1.70
N LYS A 113 -7.63 19.97 2.34
CA LYS A 113 -8.62 19.42 3.28
C LYS A 113 -10.09 19.62 2.87
N PRO A 114 -10.56 18.97 1.80
CA PRO A 114 -11.95 19.11 1.36
C PRO A 114 -12.95 18.57 2.38
N SER A 115 -14.20 19.06 2.30
CA SER A 115 -15.33 18.50 3.04
C SER A 115 -15.67 17.08 2.56
N GLN A 116 -16.56 16.36 3.25
CA GLN A 116 -17.04 15.04 2.82
C GLN A 116 -17.70 15.07 1.45
N GLU A 117 -18.48 16.11 1.15
CA GLU A 117 -19.05 16.30 -0.20
C GLU A 117 -17.95 16.59 -1.23
N GLY A 118 -16.94 17.37 -0.88
CA GLY A 118 -15.78 17.60 -1.73
C GLY A 118 -15.00 16.30 -2.03
N LEU A 119 -14.83 15.42 -1.04
CA LEU A 119 -14.24 14.08 -1.22
C LEU A 119 -15.10 13.22 -2.13
N TYR A 120 -16.40 13.22 -1.93
CA TYR A 120 -17.33 12.47 -2.77
C TYR A 120 -17.24 12.91 -4.24
N GLN A 121 -17.34 14.20 -4.53
CA GLN A 121 -17.25 14.72 -5.90
C GLN A 121 -15.86 14.43 -6.51
N HIS A 122 -14.80 14.60 -5.74
CA HIS A 122 -13.44 14.29 -6.17
C HIS A 122 -13.29 12.84 -6.64
N PHE A 123 -13.72 11.87 -5.83
CA PHE A 123 -13.58 10.47 -6.18
C PHE A 123 -14.57 10.01 -7.25
N LYS A 124 -15.73 10.64 -7.33
CA LYS A 124 -16.69 10.40 -8.41
C LYS A 124 -16.11 10.81 -9.77
N GLU A 125 -15.53 12.00 -9.88
CA GLU A 125 -14.84 12.47 -11.10
C GLU A 125 -13.67 11.55 -11.49
N ILE A 126 -12.90 11.08 -10.51
CA ILE A 126 -11.81 10.11 -10.71
C ILE A 126 -12.36 8.79 -11.24
N ALA A 127 -13.43 8.27 -10.63
CA ALA A 127 -14.07 7.04 -11.07
C ALA A 127 -14.58 7.14 -12.50
N GLU A 128 -15.28 8.24 -12.83
CA GLU A 128 -15.79 8.48 -14.18
C GLU A 128 -14.70 8.60 -15.25
N ALA A 129 -13.52 9.11 -14.87
CA ALA A 129 -12.37 9.27 -15.78
C ALA A 129 -11.50 8.02 -15.90
N SER A 130 -11.53 7.13 -14.90
CA SER A 130 -10.62 6.00 -14.82
C SER A 130 -10.99 4.87 -15.78
N PRO A 131 -10.07 4.43 -16.66
CA PRO A 131 -10.27 3.24 -17.48
C PRO A 131 -10.11 1.94 -16.68
N LEU A 132 -9.66 2.02 -15.42
CA LEU A 132 -9.35 0.90 -14.55
C LEU A 132 -10.17 0.94 -13.27
N PRO A 133 -10.31 -0.19 -12.54
CA PRO A 133 -10.86 -0.21 -11.19
C PRO A 133 -10.10 0.74 -10.25
N VAL A 134 -10.86 1.42 -9.39
CA VAL A 134 -10.32 2.39 -8.43
C VAL A 134 -10.38 1.83 -7.01
N VAL A 135 -9.26 1.89 -6.32
CA VAL A 135 -9.14 1.65 -4.87
C VAL A 135 -8.96 3.01 -4.18
N LEU A 136 -9.90 3.37 -3.32
CA LEU A 136 -9.78 4.58 -2.50
C LEU A 136 -8.64 4.40 -1.48
N TYR A 137 -7.97 5.50 -1.10
CA TYR A 137 -6.95 5.44 -0.06
C TYR A 137 -7.18 6.51 1.01
N ASN A 138 -7.59 6.07 2.19
CA ASN A 138 -7.81 6.91 3.36
C ASN A 138 -6.65 6.80 4.34
N VAL A 139 -5.93 7.91 4.57
CA VAL A 139 -4.77 7.99 5.46
C VAL A 139 -4.69 9.35 6.15
N PRO A 140 -5.59 9.65 7.11
CA PRO A 140 -5.73 10.97 7.73
C PRO A 140 -4.45 11.51 8.35
N GLY A 141 -3.60 10.65 8.89
CA GLY A 141 -2.30 11.04 9.47
C GLY A 141 -1.33 11.67 8.46
N ARG A 142 -1.55 11.45 7.15
CA ARG A 142 -0.74 12.05 6.07
C ARG A 142 -1.48 13.15 5.33
N THR A 143 -2.78 12.98 5.11
CA THR A 143 -3.56 13.92 4.29
C THR A 143 -4.15 15.08 5.09
N GLY A 144 -4.35 14.87 6.39
CA GLY A 144 -5.04 15.82 7.26
C GLY A 144 -6.57 15.86 7.05
N VAL A 145 -7.11 14.89 6.28
CA VAL A 145 -8.55 14.70 6.06
C VAL A 145 -8.92 13.23 6.15
N ASN A 146 -10.05 12.93 6.77
CA ASN A 146 -10.58 11.57 6.90
C ASN A 146 -11.77 11.37 5.95
N LEU A 147 -11.71 10.36 5.09
CA LEU A 147 -12.85 9.88 4.31
C LEU A 147 -13.71 9.00 5.22
N LYS A 148 -14.85 9.53 5.70
CA LYS A 148 -15.72 8.85 6.66
C LYS A 148 -16.42 7.64 6.05
N ALA A 149 -16.89 6.73 6.92
CA ALA A 149 -17.59 5.51 6.51
C ALA A 149 -18.79 5.78 5.59
N ASP A 150 -19.67 6.72 5.96
CA ASP A 150 -20.84 7.07 5.14
C ASP A 150 -20.47 7.54 3.72
N THR A 151 -19.43 8.38 3.60
CA THR A 151 -18.96 8.88 2.30
C THR A 151 -18.34 7.75 1.49
N THR A 152 -17.59 6.85 2.14
CA THR A 152 -17.01 5.66 1.52
C THR A 152 -18.09 4.73 0.98
N VAL A 153 -19.10 4.43 1.79
CA VAL A 153 -20.22 3.56 1.41
C VAL A 153 -21.06 4.19 0.29
N ARG A 154 -21.30 5.51 0.34
CA ARG A 154 -21.96 6.25 -0.74
C ARG A 154 -21.21 6.12 -2.06
N LEU A 155 -19.89 6.35 -2.07
CA LEU A 155 -19.04 6.18 -3.25
C LEU A 155 -19.08 4.73 -3.77
N ALA A 156 -19.00 3.76 -2.86
CA ALA A 156 -19.06 2.34 -3.20
C ALA A 156 -20.40 1.96 -3.83
N ASN A 157 -21.51 2.60 -3.50
CA ASN A 157 -22.81 2.34 -4.09
C ASN A 157 -23.00 3.05 -5.44
N ASP A 158 -22.55 4.30 -5.55
CA ASP A 158 -22.80 5.17 -6.70
C ASP A 158 -21.82 4.95 -7.86
N CYS A 159 -20.60 4.41 -7.59
CA CYS A 159 -19.55 4.22 -8.59
C CYS A 159 -19.16 2.73 -8.68
N GLU A 160 -19.57 2.04 -9.75
CA GLU A 160 -19.34 0.59 -9.89
C GLU A 160 -17.87 0.20 -10.00
N ASN A 161 -17.03 1.07 -10.56
CA ASN A 161 -15.59 0.85 -10.70
C ASN A 161 -14.77 1.26 -9.46
N ILE A 162 -15.39 1.84 -8.43
CA ILE A 162 -14.77 1.94 -7.10
C ILE A 162 -14.99 0.60 -6.39
N ILE A 163 -13.94 -0.22 -6.34
CA ILE A 163 -14.02 -1.63 -5.93
C ILE A 163 -13.55 -1.91 -4.52
N ALA A 164 -12.76 -1.01 -3.93
CA ALA A 164 -12.21 -1.18 -2.59
C ALA A 164 -11.77 0.14 -1.96
N ILE A 165 -11.48 0.09 -0.66
CA ILE A 165 -10.75 1.11 0.06
C ILE A 165 -9.53 0.49 0.75
N LYS A 166 -8.34 1.12 0.59
CA LYS A 166 -7.21 0.96 1.50
C LYS A 166 -7.45 1.86 2.70
N GLU A 167 -7.76 1.25 3.84
CA GLU A 167 -8.08 1.98 5.07
C GLU A 167 -6.87 2.02 6.01
N ALA A 168 -6.39 3.21 6.30
CA ALA A 168 -5.25 3.48 7.15
C ALA A 168 -5.52 4.65 8.12
N SER A 169 -6.77 4.78 8.59
CA SER A 169 -7.14 5.81 9.58
C SER A 169 -6.68 5.48 10.99
N GLY A 170 -6.41 4.20 11.28
CA GLY A 170 -6.15 3.73 12.63
C GLY A 170 -7.43 3.45 13.45
N SER A 171 -8.63 3.61 12.88
CA SER A 171 -9.92 3.41 13.55
C SER A 171 -10.56 2.07 13.14
N LEU A 172 -10.51 1.07 14.01
CA LEU A 172 -11.24 -0.18 13.82
C LEU A 172 -12.75 0.04 13.80
N GLU A 173 -13.27 1.00 14.56
CA GLU A 173 -14.68 1.37 14.55
C GLU A 173 -15.13 1.82 13.15
N GLN A 174 -14.35 2.69 12.47
CA GLN A 174 -14.65 3.12 11.10
C GLN A 174 -14.55 1.95 10.11
N VAL A 175 -13.58 1.06 10.30
CA VAL A 175 -13.42 -0.17 9.49
C VAL A 175 -14.66 -1.04 9.59
N ASP A 176 -15.13 -1.34 10.81
CA ASP A 176 -16.31 -2.16 11.05
C ASP A 176 -17.59 -1.52 10.48
N GLU A 177 -17.71 -0.19 10.61
CA GLU A 177 -18.83 0.56 10.02
C GLU A 177 -18.85 0.43 8.49
N ILE A 178 -17.71 0.55 7.82
CA ILE A 178 -17.60 0.35 6.37
C ILE A 178 -17.94 -1.10 6.01
N ILE A 179 -17.34 -2.08 6.68
CA ILE A 179 -17.55 -3.52 6.41
C ILE A 179 -19.03 -3.89 6.54
N LYS A 180 -19.70 -3.39 7.57
CA LYS A 180 -21.12 -3.63 7.83
C LYS A 180 -22.04 -3.09 6.73
N ASN A 181 -21.74 -1.90 6.20
CA ASN A 181 -22.66 -1.14 5.33
C ASN A 181 -22.28 -1.15 3.84
N LYS A 182 -21.09 -1.64 3.47
CA LYS A 182 -20.61 -1.69 2.10
C LYS A 182 -21.43 -2.65 1.21
N PRO A 183 -21.55 -2.40 -0.10
CA PRO A 183 -22.10 -3.39 -1.02
C PRO A 183 -21.16 -4.61 -1.14
N ALA A 184 -21.72 -5.78 -1.48
CA ALA A 184 -20.98 -7.05 -1.54
C ALA A 184 -19.78 -7.03 -2.51
N ARG A 185 -19.82 -6.18 -3.54
CA ARG A 185 -18.76 -6.02 -4.54
C ARG A 185 -17.58 -5.16 -4.09
N PHE A 186 -17.70 -4.46 -2.97
CA PHE A 186 -16.69 -3.54 -2.45
C PHE A 186 -15.92 -4.19 -1.31
N ASP A 187 -14.60 -4.05 -1.30
CA ASP A 187 -13.74 -4.63 -0.27
C ASP A 187 -13.04 -3.55 0.57
N VAL A 188 -12.75 -3.89 1.83
CA VAL A 188 -11.85 -3.10 2.69
C VAL A 188 -10.50 -3.81 2.72
N ILE A 189 -9.42 -3.08 2.53
CA ILE A 189 -8.04 -3.57 2.54
C ILE A 189 -7.29 -2.81 3.63
N SER A 190 -6.58 -3.50 4.51
CA SER A 190 -5.77 -2.84 5.53
C SER A 190 -4.62 -2.05 4.91
N GLY A 191 -4.43 -0.82 5.36
CA GLY A 191 -3.28 0.02 5.04
C GLY A 191 -2.32 0.21 6.22
N ASP A 192 -2.53 -0.55 7.31
CA ASP A 192 -1.77 -0.47 8.56
C ASP A 192 -1.38 -1.88 9.03
N ASP A 193 -0.09 -2.19 8.99
CA ASP A 193 0.43 -3.52 9.33
C ASP A 193 0.09 -3.92 10.78
N ALA A 194 0.10 -2.96 11.71
CA ALA A 194 -0.22 -3.22 13.12
C ALA A 194 -1.69 -3.57 13.34
N LEU A 195 -2.59 -3.15 12.45
CA LEU A 195 -4.03 -3.40 12.54
C LEU A 195 -4.51 -4.50 11.58
N THR A 196 -3.63 -5.00 10.69
CA THR A 196 -4.02 -5.96 9.65
C THR A 196 -4.72 -7.19 10.22
N PHE A 197 -4.18 -7.81 11.28
CA PHE A 197 -4.81 -8.95 11.94
C PHE A 197 -6.25 -8.64 12.39
N SER A 198 -6.46 -7.53 13.11
CA SER A 198 -7.80 -7.15 13.59
C SER A 198 -8.75 -6.82 12.44
N MET A 199 -8.27 -6.16 11.39
CA MET A 199 -9.09 -5.78 10.24
C MET A 199 -9.50 -7.00 9.41
N VAL A 200 -8.60 -7.98 9.19
CA VAL A 200 -8.91 -9.21 8.47
C VAL A 200 -9.88 -10.08 9.28
N ALA A 201 -9.70 -10.17 10.59
CA ALA A 201 -10.63 -10.85 11.48
C ALA A 201 -12.05 -10.22 11.46
N SER A 202 -12.15 -8.89 11.25
CA SER A 202 -13.44 -8.19 11.04
C SER A 202 -13.99 -8.34 9.61
N GLY A 203 -13.26 -8.92 8.67
CA GLY A 203 -13.74 -9.16 7.30
C GLY A 203 -13.08 -8.32 6.20
N ALA A 204 -11.93 -7.71 6.47
CA ALA A 204 -11.12 -7.09 5.42
C ALA A 204 -10.56 -8.15 4.45
N ALA A 205 -10.38 -7.76 3.19
CA ALA A 205 -9.95 -8.65 2.10
C ALA A 205 -8.44 -8.92 2.08
N GLY A 206 -7.68 -8.36 2.99
CA GLY A 206 -6.23 -8.47 3.08
C GLY A 206 -5.56 -7.15 3.44
N SER A 207 -4.31 -6.96 3.01
CA SER A 207 -3.50 -5.77 3.33
C SER A 207 -2.73 -5.26 2.13
N ILE A 208 -2.46 -3.95 2.10
CA ILE A 208 -1.38 -3.35 1.32
C ILE A 208 -0.28 -2.97 2.32
N SER A 209 0.62 -3.89 2.52
CA SER A 209 1.58 -3.98 3.62
C SER A 209 2.88 -3.23 3.33
N VAL A 210 3.47 -2.61 4.34
CA VAL A 210 4.82 -2.05 4.32
C VAL A 210 5.84 -3.12 4.72
N ILE A 211 5.60 -3.82 5.84
CA ILE A 211 6.50 -4.89 6.32
C ILE A 211 6.58 -6.05 5.31
N GLY A 212 5.53 -6.22 4.50
CA GLY A 212 5.50 -7.21 3.42
C GLY A 212 6.62 -7.07 2.39
N ASN A 213 7.29 -5.91 2.28
CA ASN A 213 8.51 -5.79 1.46
C ASN A 213 9.66 -6.68 1.99
N ALA A 214 9.78 -6.81 3.30
CA ALA A 214 10.85 -7.57 3.95
C ALA A 214 10.42 -8.99 4.32
N LEU A 215 9.19 -9.16 4.79
CA LEU A 215 8.67 -10.42 5.35
C LEU A 215 7.38 -10.88 4.64
N PRO A 216 7.40 -11.03 3.30
CA PRO A 216 6.19 -11.37 2.54
C PRO A 216 5.60 -12.73 2.94
N LYS A 217 6.44 -13.73 3.19
CA LYS A 217 6.02 -15.09 3.54
C LYS A 217 5.24 -15.14 4.85
N GLU A 218 5.72 -14.43 5.87
CA GLU A 218 5.10 -14.39 7.20
C GLU A 218 3.77 -13.64 7.15
N VAL A 219 3.72 -12.49 6.49
CA VAL A 219 2.50 -11.69 6.39
C VAL A 219 1.45 -12.39 5.54
N SER A 220 1.85 -12.98 4.41
CA SER A 220 0.96 -13.78 3.57
C SER A 220 0.39 -14.97 4.34
N ARG A 221 1.24 -15.69 5.10
CA ARG A 221 0.80 -16.80 5.93
C ARG A 221 -0.19 -16.35 7.00
N MET A 222 0.06 -15.24 7.68
CA MET A 222 -0.86 -14.67 8.68
C MET A 222 -2.24 -14.45 8.08
N ILE A 223 -2.32 -13.72 6.95
CA ILE A 223 -3.58 -13.41 6.28
C ILE A 223 -4.31 -14.68 5.82
N ARG A 224 -3.59 -15.66 5.27
CA ARG A 224 -4.19 -16.94 4.81
C ARG A 224 -4.72 -17.78 5.97
N LEU A 225 -4.03 -17.79 7.10
CA LEU A 225 -4.55 -18.45 8.32
C LEU A 225 -5.86 -17.82 8.80
N GLU A 226 -5.95 -16.49 8.77
CA GLU A 226 -7.19 -15.80 9.13
C GLU A 226 -8.34 -16.13 8.16
N PHE A 227 -8.08 -16.15 6.86
CA PHE A 227 -9.08 -16.55 5.86
C PHE A 227 -9.59 -17.99 6.06
N ASN A 228 -8.76 -18.86 6.65
CA ASN A 228 -9.12 -20.23 7.00
C ASN A 228 -9.78 -20.35 8.40
N GLY A 229 -9.91 -19.25 9.16
CA GLY A 229 -10.44 -19.26 10.53
C GLY A 229 -9.43 -19.70 11.59
N GLU A 230 -8.14 -19.82 11.24
CA GLU A 230 -7.06 -20.25 12.12
C GLU A 230 -6.46 -19.06 12.91
N TYR A 231 -7.32 -18.34 13.64
CA TYR A 231 -6.97 -17.06 14.29
C TYR A 231 -5.86 -17.18 15.36
N GLU A 232 -5.74 -18.29 16.09
CA GLU A 232 -4.68 -18.45 17.09
C GLU A 232 -3.30 -18.52 16.44
N ALA A 233 -3.17 -19.25 15.35
CA ALA A 233 -1.93 -19.36 14.60
C ALA A 233 -1.56 -18.02 13.94
N ALA A 234 -2.53 -17.33 13.35
CA ALA A 234 -2.36 -15.99 12.77
C ALA A 234 -1.93 -14.97 13.82
N ARG A 235 -2.60 -14.96 15.00
CA ARG A 235 -2.26 -14.07 16.12
C ARG A 235 -0.83 -14.28 16.62
N THR A 236 -0.36 -15.53 16.65
CA THR A 236 1.02 -15.83 17.02
C THR A 236 2.02 -15.17 16.08
N ILE A 237 1.74 -15.18 14.76
CA ILE A 237 2.58 -14.48 13.77
C ILE A 237 2.48 -12.96 13.99
N HIS A 238 1.28 -12.40 14.16
CA HIS A 238 1.08 -10.98 14.41
C HIS A 238 1.89 -10.48 15.61
N HIS A 239 1.77 -11.15 16.75
CA HIS A 239 2.48 -10.74 17.98
C HIS A 239 4.00 -10.83 17.86
N ARG A 240 4.50 -11.74 17.04
CA ARG A 240 5.94 -11.88 16.79
C ARG A 240 6.56 -10.62 16.16
N PHE A 241 5.75 -9.82 15.43
CA PHE A 241 6.22 -8.63 14.72
C PHE A 241 5.72 -7.30 15.31
N THR A 242 5.02 -7.32 16.44
CA THR A 242 4.38 -6.11 17.03
C THR A 242 5.37 -4.97 17.24
N GLU A 243 6.57 -5.26 17.76
CA GLU A 243 7.61 -4.24 17.97
C GLU A 243 8.14 -3.69 16.64
N LEU A 244 8.32 -4.56 15.64
CA LEU A 244 8.81 -4.18 14.32
C LEU A 244 7.83 -3.25 13.59
N TYR A 245 6.51 -3.48 13.71
CA TYR A 245 5.51 -2.57 13.14
C TYR A 245 5.72 -1.13 13.61
N SER A 246 5.95 -0.91 14.90
CA SER A 246 6.20 0.42 15.46
C SER A 246 7.50 1.03 14.94
N LEU A 247 8.57 0.24 14.88
CA LEU A 247 9.90 0.70 14.43
C LEU A 247 9.91 1.10 12.94
N LEU A 248 9.10 0.45 12.10
CA LEU A 248 9.00 0.79 10.68
C LEU A 248 8.45 2.20 10.42
N PHE A 249 7.72 2.78 11.38
CA PHE A 249 7.05 4.08 11.22
C PHE A 249 7.58 5.20 12.12
N ILE A 250 8.36 4.89 13.17
CA ILE A 250 8.78 5.87 14.18
C ILE A 250 9.62 7.03 13.60
N ASP A 251 10.41 6.75 12.58
CA ASP A 251 11.23 7.75 11.87
C ASP A 251 10.63 8.06 10.46
N GLY A 252 9.40 7.63 10.22
CA GLY A 252 8.68 7.80 8.96
C GLY A 252 8.79 6.60 8.02
N ASN A 253 7.80 6.49 7.14
CA ASN A 253 7.75 5.48 6.08
C ASN A 253 8.07 6.16 4.73
N PRO A 254 9.04 5.63 3.93
CA PRO A 254 9.61 4.27 3.96
C PRO A 254 10.95 4.12 4.69
N ALA A 255 11.40 5.09 5.49
CA ALA A 255 12.73 5.04 6.12
C ALA A 255 12.96 3.73 6.90
N GLY A 256 11.99 3.31 7.70
CA GLY A 256 12.10 2.07 8.48
C GLY A 256 12.19 0.82 7.62
N VAL A 257 11.33 0.65 6.63
CA VAL A 257 11.36 -0.56 5.78
C VAL A 257 12.58 -0.61 4.88
N LYS A 258 13.10 0.54 4.41
CA LYS A 258 14.38 0.57 3.66
C LYS A 258 15.55 0.19 4.54
N ALA A 259 15.60 0.66 5.79
CA ALA A 259 16.60 0.24 6.75
C ALA A 259 16.55 -1.28 7.01
N LEU A 260 15.37 -1.84 7.18
CA LEU A 260 15.16 -3.28 7.36
C LEU A 260 15.65 -4.08 6.14
N LEU A 261 15.28 -3.68 4.93
CA LEU A 261 15.72 -4.32 3.69
C LEU A 261 17.24 -4.21 3.46
N HIS A 262 17.85 -3.12 3.90
CA HIS A 262 19.30 -2.95 3.89
C HIS A 262 20.00 -3.96 4.80
N GLU A 263 19.54 -4.12 6.05
CA GLU A 263 20.07 -5.11 6.99
C GLU A 263 19.91 -6.56 6.46
N MET A 264 18.90 -6.80 5.66
CA MET A 264 18.67 -8.08 4.98
C MET A 264 19.48 -8.23 3.69
N GLY A 265 20.22 -7.20 3.25
CA GLY A 265 21.10 -7.25 2.08
C GLY A 265 20.39 -7.08 0.73
N PHE A 266 19.16 -6.60 0.70
CA PHE A 266 18.41 -6.41 -0.57
C PHE A 266 18.76 -5.11 -1.28
N ILE A 267 18.98 -4.00 -0.54
CA ILE A 267 19.12 -2.65 -1.09
C ILE A 267 20.17 -1.82 -0.33
N GLU A 268 20.60 -0.71 -0.91
CA GLU A 268 21.28 0.35 -0.16
C GLU A 268 20.26 1.15 0.66
N ASN A 269 20.66 1.62 1.88
CA ASN A 269 19.78 2.44 2.74
C ASN A 269 19.77 3.90 2.31
N VAL A 270 19.25 4.16 1.11
CA VAL A 270 19.21 5.49 0.49
C VAL A 270 17.76 5.94 0.31
N LEU A 271 17.48 7.17 0.75
CA LEU A 271 16.21 7.87 0.53
C LEU A 271 16.49 9.20 -0.18
N ARG A 272 15.46 9.76 -0.80
CA ARG A 272 15.51 11.10 -1.39
C ARG A 272 14.88 12.14 -0.48
N LEU A 273 15.50 13.31 -0.37
CA LEU A 273 14.91 14.42 0.38
C LEU A 273 13.48 14.72 -0.09
N PRO A 274 12.58 15.06 0.84
CA PRO A 274 12.83 15.43 2.24
C PRO A 274 12.97 14.25 3.21
N LEU A 275 12.91 13.00 2.72
CA LEU A 275 13.08 11.81 3.55
C LEU A 275 14.57 11.51 3.77
N VAL A 276 14.87 10.96 4.94
CA VAL A 276 16.22 10.59 5.36
C VAL A 276 16.22 9.20 6.00
N PRO A 277 17.35 8.49 6.06
CA PRO A 277 17.44 7.20 6.74
C PRO A 277 17.01 7.29 8.21
N THR A 278 16.59 6.15 8.77
CA THR A 278 16.22 6.07 10.19
C THR A 278 17.40 6.42 11.11
N ARG A 279 17.10 6.80 12.34
CA ARG A 279 18.10 6.99 13.37
C ARG A 279 18.88 5.69 13.64
N ILE A 280 20.15 5.84 13.98
CA ILE A 280 21.00 4.69 14.28
C ILE A 280 20.44 3.81 15.43
N THR A 281 19.79 4.44 16.42
CA THR A 281 19.15 3.72 17.52
C THR A 281 17.96 2.89 17.07
N THR A 282 17.19 3.35 16.07
CA THR A 282 16.09 2.59 15.48
C THR A 282 16.63 1.41 14.67
N LEU A 283 17.67 1.64 13.87
CA LEU A 283 18.34 0.59 13.09
C LEU A 283 18.90 -0.51 14.00
N GLN A 284 19.60 -0.15 15.07
CA GLN A 284 20.15 -1.12 16.04
C GLN A 284 19.07 -2.02 16.63
N LYS A 285 17.93 -1.45 17.04
CA LYS A 285 16.79 -2.24 17.55
C LYS A 285 16.23 -3.19 16.49
N MET A 286 16.08 -2.74 15.24
CA MET A 286 15.64 -3.60 14.14
C MET A 286 16.60 -4.78 13.93
N THR A 287 17.92 -4.52 13.92
CA THR A 287 18.95 -5.55 13.77
C THR A 287 18.89 -6.59 14.90
N GLU A 288 18.65 -6.16 16.15
CA GLU A 288 18.49 -7.06 17.30
C GLU A 288 17.25 -7.94 17.15
N ILE A 289 16.14 -7.36 16.68
CA ILE A 289 14.89 -8.11 16.43
C ILE A 289 15.11 -9.14 15.32
N LEU A 290 15.74 -8.78 14.19
CA LEU A 290 16.04 -9.73 13.11
C LEU A 290 16.86 -10.93 13.62
N LYS A 291 17.89 -10.68 14.42
CA LYS A 291 18.68 -11.76 15.05
C LYS A 291 17.83 -12.67 15.93
N THR A 292 16.94 -12.09 16.74
CA THR A 292 16.04 -12.84 17.63
C THR A 292 15.05 -13.69 16.83
N LEU A 293 14.55 -13.14 15.73
CA LEU A 293 13.62 -13.81 14.82
C LEU A 293 14.29 -14.85 13.91
N LYS A 294 15.62 -14.87 13.86
CA LYS A 294 16.43 -15.72 12.95
C LYS A 294 16.08 -15.51 11.48
N ILE A 295 15.91 -14.26 11.12
CA ILE A 295 15.62 -13.80 9.76
C ILE A 295 16.86 -13.13 9.18
#